data_6d56436c9754c448800d807de2134025
#
_entry.id   6d56436c9754c448800d807de2134025
#
_cell.length_a   1.000
_cell.length_b   1.000
_cell.length_c   1.000
_cell.angle_alpha   90.00
_cell.angle_beta   90.00
_cell.angle_gamma   90.00
#
_symmetry.space_group_name_H-M   'P 1'
#
loop_
_entity.id
_entity.type
_entity.pdbx_description
1 polymer ?
#
loop_
_entity_poly.entity_id
_entity_poly.type
_entity_poly.pdbx_seq_one_letter_code
_entity_poly.pdbx_strand_id
1 'polypeptide(L)'
;MKFNHFFGLCAITSGIILAGCDARNNAAETKPEAKAQTNEAADAKTDAKAEGKPAGEEKIKVGVMSGPEHKVAEVAAKVAKEKYGLVVEYVEFNDYALPNTAVSKGDLDANAMQHKPYLDKDSQEKKLDNLVIVGNTFVYPLAGYSKKIKNVNELKEGATIAVPNDPSNLARALILLEKQGLIKLKDNTNLFSTSMDIVENPKKLNIKEVDTSVAARALDDVDLAVVNNTYAGQVGLTAKDGVFVEEKDSPYVNIIVARTDNKDSKAVQDFVKAYQSDEVVAEAKKQFQEDGVVQGW
;
A
#
# COMPACT_ATOMS: atom_id res chain seq x y z
N MET A 1 39.33 11.53 -44.99
CA MET A 1 38.34 10.96 -45.92
C MET A 1 37.01 11.23 -45.31
N LYS A 2 36.29 12.27 -45.62
CA LYS A 2 35.43 12.72 -46.73
C LYS A 2 34.21 11.82 -46.92
N PHE A 3 33.02 12.48 -46.62
CA PHE A 3 31.70 12.44 -47.30
C PHE A 3 30.84 11.19 -47.04
N ASN A 4 29.52 11.25 -46.82
CA ASN A 4 28.48 12.13 -47.38
C ASN A 4 27.18 12.12 -46.56
N HIS A 5 26.49 13.23 -46.65
CA HIS A 5 25.09 13.52 -46.27
C HIS A 5 24.06 12.75 -47.12
N PHE A 6 22.89 12.44 -46.57
CA PHE A 6 21.66 12.43 -47.33
C PHE A 6 20.50 13.01 -46.52
N PHE A 7 20.04 14.14 -47.04
CA PHE A 7 18.76 14.81 -46.68
C PHE A 7 17.64 14.11 -47.46
N GLY A 8 16.50 13.90 -46.81
CA GLY A 8 15.25 13.48 -47.46
C GLY A 8 14.09 14.17 -46.81
N LEU A 9 13.74 15.34 -47.35
CA LEU A 9 12.58 16.17 -47.07
C LEU A 9 11.43 15.69 -47.98
N CYS A 10 10.24 15.38 -47.40
CA CYS A 10 8.99 15.34 -48.16
C CYS A 10 7.84 15.93 -47.34
N ALA A 11 7.45 17.12 -47.74
CA ALA A 11 6.21 17.76 -47.40
C ALA A 11 5.27 17.59 -48.58
N ILE A 12 3.96 17.44 -48.37
CA ILE A 12 2.84 17.83 -49.24
C ILE A 12 1.56 17.61 -48.42
N THR A 13 0.90 18.64 -48.03
CA THR A 13 -0.22 19.52 -48.45
C THR A 13 -1.63 18.98 -48.15
N SER A 14 -2.31 19.71 -47.32
CA SER A 14 -3.62 20.37 -47.43
C SER A 14 -4.81 19.67 -48.07
N GLY A 15 -5.92 19.66 -47.35
CA GLY A 15 -7.26 19.44 -47.85
C GLY A 15 -8.32 19.90 -46.85
N ILE A 16 -8.75 21.16 -46.97
CA ILE A 16 -9.92 21.76 -46.31
C ILE A 16 -11.15 21.50 -47.18
N ILE A 17 -12.24 21.01 -46.56
CA ILE A 17 -13.60 21.24 -47.14
C ILE A 17 -14.54 21.58 -45.99
N LEU A 18 -15.06 22.82 -46.08
CA LEU A 18 -16.22 23.40 -45.39
C LEU A 18 -17.49 23.12 -46.23
N ALA A 19 -18.61 22.79 -45.54
CA ALA A 19 -20.00 23.18 -45.88
C ALA A 19 -20.86 22.65 -44.73
N GLY A 20 -21.67 23.39 -43.96
CA GLY A 20 -22.44 24.59 -44.18
C GLY A 20 -23.93 24.28 -44.40
N CYS A 21 -24.80 24.89 -43.54
CA CYS A 21 -26.26 25.09 -43.57
C CYS A 21 -27.02 24.40 -42.43
N ASP A 22 -27.43 25.06 -41.36
CA ASP A 22 -28.48 26.10 -41.15
C ASP A 22 -29.90 25.65 -41.57
N ALA A 23 -30.79 25.51 -40.55
CA ALA A 23 -32.20 25.92 -40.64
C ALA A 23 -32.89 25.85 -39.26
N ARG A 24 -33.36 27.01 -38.87
CA ARG A 24 -34.30 27.34 -37.78
C ARG A 24 -35.69 26.77 -38.05
N ASN A 25 -36.47 26.52 -36.97
CA ASN A 25 -37.86 27.03 -36.72
C ASN A 25 -38.34 26.43 -35.42
N ASN A 26 -38.61 27.15 -34.41
CA ASN A 26 -39.66 28.05 -33.93
C ASN A 26 -41.08 27.48 -33.86
N ALA A 27 -41.68 27.72 -32.67
CA ALA A 27 -43.06 27.89 -32.25
C ALA A 27 -43.60 26.78 -31.31
N ALA A 28 -43.81 27.12 -30.08
CA ALA A 28 -44.89 27.85 -29.39
C ALA A 28 -45.92 26.97 -28.68
N GLU A 29 -45.99 27.17 -27.38
CA GLU A 29 -47.15 27.25 -26.47
C GLU A 29 -48.33 26.28 -26.67
N THR A 30 -48.68 25.57 -25.57
CA THR A 30 -49.98 25.80 -24.91
C THR A 30 -50.04 25.04 -23.57
N LYS A 31 -50.34 25.82 -22.51
CA LYS A 31 -50.89 25.36 -21.22
C LYS A 31 -52.42 25.20 -21.37
N PRO A 32 -53.07 24.32 -20.61
CA PRO A 32 -54.18 24.81 -19.81
C PRO A 32 -54.15 24.36 -18.34
N GLU A 33 -54.59 25.30 -17.56
CA GLU A 33 -54.94 25.21 -16.10
C GLU A 33 -56.26 24.47 -15.87
N ALA A 34 -56.39 24.14 -14.56
CA ALA A 34 -57.59 24.01 -13.72
C ALA A 34 -58.18 22.56 -13.60
N LYS A 35 -58.40 22.03 -12.42
CA LYS A 35 -59.21 22.55 -11.30
C LYS A 35 -58.98 21.69 -10.05
N ALA A 36 -58.95 22.33 -8.89
CA ALA A 36 -59.07 21.73 -7.58
C ALA A 36 -60.44 21.10 -7.34
N GLN A 37 -60.47 19.96 -6.65
CA GLN A 37 -61.61 19.52 -5.82
C GLN A 37 -61.06 18.93 -4.53
N THR A 38 -61.38 19.61 -3.47
CA THR A 38 -61.35 19.19 -2.07
C THR A 38 -62.39 18.11 -1.84
N ASN A 39 -62.01 17.06 -1.08
CA ASN A 39 -62.96 16.37 -0.19
C ASN A 39 -62.21 15.87 1.05
N GLU A 40 -62.79 16.22 2.21
CA GLU A 40 -62.39 15.90 3.55
C GLU A 40 -62.69 14.45 3.96
N ALA A 41 -61.84 14.04 4.92
CA ALA A 41 -62.08 13.18 6.07
C ALA A 41 -62.40 11.69 5.87
N ALA A 42 -61.46 10.87 6.36
CA ALA A 42 -61.76 9.89 7.40
C ALA A 42 -60.49 9.35 8.02
N ASP A 43 -60.39 9.51 9.29
CA ASP A 43 -59.43 9.00 10.25
C ASP A 43 -59.44 7.45 10.25
N ALA A 44 -58.33 6.79 10.00
CA ALA A 44 -58.11 5.41 10.36
C ALA A 44 -56.61 5.23 10.68
N LYS A 45 -56.31 5.26 11.98
CA LYS A 45 -55.07 4.76 12.54
C LYS A 45 -54.92 3.29 12.15
N THR A 46 -53.97 2.99 11.26
CA THR A 46 -53.40 1.67 11.15
C THR A 46 -51.88 1.80 11.39
N ASP A 47 -51.47 1.21 12.50
CA ASP A 47 -50.05 0.98 12.81
C ASP A 47 -49.43 0.18 11.66
N ALA A 48 -48.88 0.86 10.71
CA ALA A 48 -48.00 0.26 9.72
C ALA A 48 -46.60 0.13 10.34
N LYS A 49 -46.36 -1.06 10.92
CA LYS A 49 -45.02 -1.57 11.19
C LYS A 49 -44.19 -1.31 9.94
N ALA A 50 -43.26 -0.38 10.03
CA ALA A 50 -42.27 -0.14 8.99
C ALA A 50 -41.47 -1.42 8.86
N GLU A 51 -41.80 -2.25 7.88
CA GLU A 51 -40.90 -3.28 7.41
C GLU A 51 -39.68 -2.57 6.84
N GLY A 52 -38.60 -2.61 7.60
CA GLY A 52 -37.29 -2.08 7.18
C GLY A 52 -36.93 -2.75 5.88
N LYS A 53 -36.69 -1.94 4.85
CA LYS A 53 -35.97 -2.32 3.64
C LYS A 53 -34.76 -3.11 4.10
N PRO A 54 -34.45 -4.32 3.57
CA PRO A 54 -33.29 -5.05 4.00
C PRO A 54 -32.08 -4.13 3.84
N ALA A 55 -31.39 -3.86 4.95
CA ALA A 55 -30.16 -3.09 4.96
C ALA A 55 -29.22 -3.83 4.01
N GLY A 56 -28.85 -3.19 2.89
CA GLY A 56 -27.87 -3.76 1.96
C GLY A 56 -26.62 -4.12 2.74
N GLU A 57 -25.98 -5.24 2.40
CA GLU A 57 -24.73 -5.66 3.05
C GLU A 57 -23.75 -4.48 3.03
N GLU A 58 -23.26 -4.11 4.21
CA GLU A 58 -22.23 -3.07 4.32
C GLU A 58 -20.94 -3.60 3.70
N LYS A 59 -20.31 -2.79 2.86
CA LYS A 59 -19.10 -3.19 2.10
C LYS A 59 -17.98 -2.21 2.34
N ILE A 60 -16.75 -2.72 2.29
CA ILE A 60 -15.51 -1.93 2.32
C ILE A 60 -14.52 -2.51 1.29
N LYS A 61 -13.84 -1.63 0.56
CA LYS A 61 -12.82 -2.00 -0.42
C LYS A 61 -11.44 -1.65 0.11
N VAL A 62 -10.57 -2.65 0.30
CA VAL A 62 -9.29 -2.49 1.00
C VAL A 62 -8.12 -2.95 0.14
N GLY A 63 -7.08 -2.09 0.05
CA GLY A 63 -5.82 -2.42 -0.59
C GLY A 63 -4.89 -3.20 0.33
N VAL A 64 -4.35 -4.31 -0.15
CA VAL A 64 -3.39 -5.16 0.58
C VAL A 64 -2.26 -5.62 -0.35
N MET A 65 -1.14 -6.04 0.23
CA MET A 65 -0.07 -6.66 -0.55
C MET A 65 -0.40 -8.13 -0.86
N SER A 66 -0.07 -8.56 -2.08
CA SER A 66 -0.20 -9.97 -2.47
C SER A 66 0.74 -10.89 -1.67
N GLY A 67 0.37 -12.17 -1.58
CA GLY A 67 1.16 -13.18 -0.87
C GLY A 67 0.72 -13.40 0.57
N PRO A 68 1.65 -13.63 1.53
CA PRO A 68 1.31 -14.00 2.90
C PRO A 68 0.45 -12.96 3.64
N GLU A 69 0.66 -11.67 3.40
CA GLU A 69 -0.17 -10.61 4.01
C GLU A 69 -1.62 -10.65 3.53
N HIS A 70 -1.87 -10.98 2.24
CA HIS A 70 -3.22 -11.19 1.74
C HIS A 70 -3.93 -12.32 2.48
N LYS A 71 -3.24 -13.45 2.74
CA LYS A 71 -3.83 -14.57 3.49
C LYS A 71 -4.23 -14.18 4.92
N VAL A 72 -3.43 -13.33 5.57
CA VAL A 72 -3.80 -12.76 6.88
C VAL A 72 -5.04 -11.89 6.75
N ALA A 73 -5.10 -11.05 5.72
CA ALA A 73 -6.23 -10.18 5.44
C ALA A 73 -7.53 -10.96 5.11
N GLU A 74 -7.45 -12.11 4.42
CA GLU A 74 -8.61 -12.99 4.17
C GLU A 74 -9.28 -13.46 5.47
N VAL A 75 -8.49 -13.74 6.52
CA VAL A 75 -9.04 -14.07 7.84
C VAL A 75 -9.72 -12.85 8.46
N ALA A 76 -9.17 -11.65 8.30
CA ALA A 76 -9.84 -10.42 8.75
C ALA A 76 -11.18 -10.20 8.03
N ALA A 77 -11.27 -10.48 6.72
CA ALA A 77 -12.54 -10.41 5.98
C ALA A 77 -13.58 -11.42 6.51
N LYS A 78 -13.13 -12.64 6.82
CA LYS A 78 -14.01 -13.65 7.42
C LYS A 78 -14.55 -13.18 8.77
N VAL A 79 -13.68 -12.68 9.66
CA VAL A 79 -14.07 -12.14 10.97
C VAL A 79 -15.00 -10.94 10.81
N ALA A 80 -14.72 -10.03 9.85
CA ALA A 80 -15.57 -8.88 9.54
C ALA A 80 -16.99 -9.31 9.15
N LYS A 81 -17.10 -10.32 8.29
CA LYS A 81 -18.40 -10.87 7.87
C LYS A 81 -19.14 -11.54 9.03
N GLU A 82 -18.45 -12.40 9.79
CA GLU A 82 -19.08 -13.20 10.86
C GLU A 82 -19.50 -12.36 12.07
N LYS A 83 -18.64 -11.41 12.49
CA LYS A 83 -18.90 -10.62 13.73
C LYS A 83 -19.63 -9.31 13.48
N TYR A 84 -19.47 -8.70 12.29
CA TYR A 84 -19.98 -7.35 12.00
C TYR A 84 -20.93 -7.26 10.80
N GLY A 85 -21.11 -8.37 10.04
CA GLY A 85 -21.89 -8.36 8.80
C GLY A 85 -21.24 -7.57 7.66
N LEU A 86 -19.96 -7.21 7.80
CA LEU A 86 -19.22 -6.40 6.84
C LEU A 86 -18.60 -7.28 5.76
N VAL A 87 -18.87 -6.97 4.49
CA VAL A 87 -18.20 -7.60 3.34
C VAL A 87 -16.96 -6.81 2.99
N VAL A 88 -15.79 -7.45 3.04
CA VAL A 88 -14.52 -6.85 2.65
C VAL A 88 -14.16 -7.32 1.25
N GLU A 89 -13.94 -6.37 0.34
CA GLU A 89 -13.44 -6.61 -1.01
C GLU A 89 -11.98 -6.18 -1.07
N TYR A 90 -11.06 -7.12 -1.33
CA TYR A 90 -9.64 -6.81 -1.42
C TYR A 90 -9.22 -6.47 -2.84
N VAL A 91 -8.31 -5.49 -2.93
CA VAL A 91 -7.51 -5.20 -4.12
C VAL A 91 -6.05 -5.49 -3.78
N GLU A 92 -5.48 -6.47 -4.47
CA GLU A 92 -4.08 -6.85 -4.28
C GLU A 92 -3.13 -5.98 -5.07
N PHE A 93 -2.03 -5.60 -4.42
CA PHE A 93 -0.94 -4.84 -5.02
C PHE A 93 0.37 -5.64 -4.95
N ASN A 94 1.23 -5.43 -5.95
CA ASN A 94 2.55 -6.05 -6.02
C ASN A 94 3.69 -5.06 -5.71
N ASP A 95 3.36 -3.78 -5.52
CA ASP A 95 4.27 -2.71 -5.11
C ASP A 95 3.58 -1.73 -4.15
N TYR A 96 4.38 -0.90 -3.47
CA TYR A 96 3.87 0.07 -2.50
C TYR A 96 3.41 1.40 -3.14
N ALA A 97 3.64 1.62 -4.43
CA ALA A 97 3.51 2.94 -5.03
C ALA A 97 2.06 3.43 -5.18
N LEU A 98 1.12 2.54 -5.45
CA LEU A 98 -0.25 2.92 -5.82
C LEU A 98 -1.27 2.93 -4.69
N PRO A 99 -1.19 2.10 -3.62
CA PRO A 99 -2.27 1.96 -2.65
C PRO A 99 -2.71 3.26 -1.97
N ASN A 100 -1.78 4.12 -1.57
CA ASN A 100 -2.10 5.41 -0.94
C ASN A 100 -2.83 6.35 -1.88
N THR A 101 -2.39 6.40 -3.14
CA THR A 101 -3.07 7.21 -4.16
C THR A 101 -4.49 6.71 -4.41
N ALA A 102 -4.71 5.39 -4.43
CA ALA A 102 -6.03 4.79 -4.61
C ALA A 102 -6.97 5.10 -3.43
N VAL A 103 -6.46 5.05 -2.19
CA VAL A 103 -7.25 5.46 -1.00
C VAL A 103 -7.57 6.95 -1.08
N SER A 104 -6.58 7.80 -1.34
CA SER A 104 -6.76 9.25 -1.39
C SER A 104 -7.81 9.69 -2.43
N LYS A 105 -7.88 9.00 -3.57
CA LYS A 105 -8.86 9.26 -4.64
C LYS A 105 -10.24 8.65 -4.39
N GLY A 106 -10.38 7.76 -3.40
CA GLY A 106 -11.63 7.07 -3.12
C GLY A 106 -11.86 5.81 -3.98
N ASP A 107 -10.85 5.34 -4.73
CA ASP A 107 -10.89 4.06 -5.44
C ASP A 107 -10.85 2.87 -4.46
N LEU A 108 -10.28 3.11 -3.28
CA LEU A 108 -10.30 2.24 -2.10
C LEU A 108 -10.82 3.02 -0.89
N ASP A 109 -11.41 2.31 0.07
CA ASP A 109 -11.83 2.88 1.36
C ASP A 109 -10.68 2.94 2.36
N ALA A 110 -9.79 1.95 2.32
CA ALA A 110 -8.63 1.83 3.19
C ALA A 110 -7.51 1.04 2.51
N ASN A 111 -6.31 1.06 3.10
CA ASN A 111 -5.27 0.07 2.84
C ASN A 111 -4.63 -0.43 4.16
N ALA A 112 -4.02 -1.62 4.11
CA ALA A 112 -3.31 -2.24 5.22
C ALA A 112 -2.01 -2.87 4.68
N MET A 113 -0.96 -2.05 4.45
CA MET A 113 0.24 -2.52 3.74
C MET A 113 1.55 -1.82 4.11
N GLN A 114 1.53 -0.81 4.98
CA GLN A 114 2.63 0.11 5.20
C GLN A 114 2.81 0.46 6.67
N HIS A 115 3.99 0.96 7.02
CA HIS A 115 4.27 1.57 8.32
C HIS A 115 4.21 3.10 8.24
N LYS A 116 4.11 3.75 9.41
CA LYS A 116 3.95 5.21 9.49
C LYS A 116 5.03 6.01 8.75
N PRO A 117 6.36 5.73 8.87
CA PRO A 117 7.37 6.48 8.12
C PRO A 117 7.17 6.43 6.60
N TYR A 118 6.69 5.30 6.06
CA TYR A 118 6.36 5.20 4.63
C TYR A 118 5.17 6.11 4.28
N LEU A 119 4.08 6.04 5.05
CA LEU A 119 2.91 6.90 4.85
C LEU A 119 3.29 8.38 4.86
N ASP A 120 4.06 8.81 5.86
CA ASP A 120 4.46 10.21 6.01
C ASP A 120 5.21 10.71 4.77
N LYS A 121 6.19 9.91 4.31
CA LYS A 121 7.04 10.28 3.17
C LYS A 121 6.29 10.24 1.85
N ASP A 122 5.57 9.18 1.59
CA ASP A 122 4.78 8.99 0.36
C ASP A 122 3.68 10.06 0.25
N SER A 123 3.00 10.37 1.36
CA SER A 123 1.99 11.43 1.41
C SER A 123 2.58 12.81 1.15
N GLN A 124 3.76 13.10 1.71
CA GLN A 124 4.47 14.35 1.47
C GLN A 124 4.85 14.50 0.00
N GLU A 125 5.45 13.48 -0.60
CA GLU A 125 5.93 13.51 -1.98
C GLU A 125 4.78 13.61 -2.99
N LYS A 126 3.68 12.90 -2.74
CA LYS A 126 2.51 12.84 -3.61
C LYS A 126 1.44 13.88 -3.27
N LYS A 127 1.62 14.65 -2.18
CA LYS A 127 0.67 15.66 -1.68
C LYS A 127 -0.71 15.04 -1.36
N LEU A 128 -0.69 13.93 -0.63
CA LEU A 128 -1.88 13.21 -0.19
C LEU A 128 -2.23 13.65 1.25
N ASP A 129 -2.95 14.75 1.39
CA ASP A 129 -3.25 15.42 2.66
C ASP A 129 -4.51 14.92 3.37
N ASN A 130 -5.25 14.01 2.73
CA ASN A 130 -6.50 13.45 3.23
C ASN A 130 -6.38 12.03 3.81
N LEU A 131 -5.16 11.50 3.97
CA LEU A 131 -4.92 10.18 4.54
C LEU A 131 -4.71 10.25 6.04
N VAL A 132 -5.24 9.25 6.77
CA VAL A 132 -5.17 9.15 8.23
C VAL A 132 -5.03 7.70 8.68
N ILE A 133 -4.25 7.49 9.74
CA ILE A 133 -4.10 6.19 10.40
C ILE A 133 -5.36 5.92 11.22
N VAL A 134 -5.96 4.74 11.03
CA VAL A 134 -7.17 4.30 11.77
C VAL A 134 -6.91 3.09 12.66
N GLY A 135 -5.79 2.40 12.51
CA GLY A 135 -5.41 1.28 13.37
C GLY A 135 -3.99 0.80 13.10
N ASN A 136 -3.41 0.08 14.05
CA ASN A 136 -2.17 -0.66 13.87
C ASN A 136 -2.46 -2.09 13.42
N THR A 137 -1.49 -2.71 12.75
CA THR A 137 -1.50 -4.14 12.43
C THR A 137 -0.28 -4.82 13.05
N PHE A 138 0.63 -5.36 12.28
CA PHE A 138 1.78 -6.09 12.76
C PHE A 138 3.08 -5.37 12.47
N VAL A 139 4.12 -5.64 13.26
CA VAL A 139 5.49 -5.45 12.81
C VAL A 139 5.87 -6.67 11.98
N TYR A 140 6.31 -6.43 10.75
CA TYR A 140 6.92 -7.42 9.87
C TYR A 140 8.42 -7.12 9.80
N PRO A 141 9.28 -7.88 10.52
CA PRO A 141 10.71 -7.58 10.59
C PRO A 141 11.37 -7.60 9.23
N LEU A 142 12.23 -6.60 9.00
CA LEU A 142 13.13 -6.56 7.87
C LEU A 142 14.27 -7.57 8.09
N ALA A 143 14.77 -8.20 7.03
CA ALA A 143 15.85 -9.16 7.17
C ALA A 143 16.88 -9.07 6.04
N GLY A 144 18.13 -9.43 6.37
CA GLY A 144 19.19 -9.62 5.38
C GLY A 144 19.27 -11.07 4.94
N TYR A 145 19.17 -11.33 3.64
CA TYR A 145 19.22 -12.66 3.05
C TYR A 145 20.45 -12.82 2.15
N SER A 146 20.96 -14.02 2.04
CA SER A 146 22.06 -14.35 1.14
C SER A 146 21.99 -15.80 0.67
N LYS A 147 22.36 -16.00 -0.60
CA LYS A 147 22.64 -17.34 -1.16
C LYS A 147 24.09 -17.77 -0.99
N LYS A 148 24.99 -16.83 -0.63
CA LYS A 148 26.45 -17.00 -0.65
C LYS A 148 27.05 -17.17 0.75
N ILE A 149 26.44 -16.57 1.78
CA ILE A 149 26.94 -16.55 3.17
C ILE A 149 25.86 -16.98 4.16
N LYS A 150 26.28 -17.46 5.32
CA LYS A 150 25.39 -17.83 6.44
C LYS A 150 25.57 -16.92 7.65
N ASN A 151 26.65 -16.16 7.67
CA ASN A 151 26.97 -15.21 8.75
C ASN A 151 27.50 -13.91 8.15
N VAL A 152 27.12 -12.79 8.76
CA VAL A 152 27.51 -11.44 8.32
C VAL A 152 29.03 -11.25 8.29
N ASN A 153 29.79 -11.96 9.16
CA ASN A 153 31.25 -11.90 9.21
C ASN A 153 31.94 -12.48 7.96
N GLU A 154 31.22 -13.32 7.19
CA GLU A 154 31.71 -13.91 5.94
C GLU A 154 31.69 -12.92 4.76
N LEU A 155 31.03 -11.75 4.90
CA LEU A 155 31.06 -10.70 3.91
C LEU A 155 32.49 -10.22 3.65
N LYS A 156 32.91 -10.30 2.40
CA LYS A 156 34.24 -9.87 1.93
C LYS A 156 34.28 -8.35 1.76
N GLU A 157 35.49 -7.78 1.74
CA GLU A 157 35.69 -6.39 1.33
C GLU A 157 35.17 -6.20 -0.10
N GLY A 158 34.46 -5.10 -0.35
CA GLY A 158 33.83 -4.79 -1.64
C GLY A 158 32.57 -5.59 -1.97
N ALA A 159 32.05 -6.42 -1.03
CA ALA A 159 30.79 -7.15 -1.25
C ALA A 159 29.63 -6.21 -1.58
N THR A 160 28.76 -6.66 -2.46
CA THR A 160 27.56 -5.89 -2.86
C THR A 160 26.36 -6.26 -2.00
N ILE A 161 25.74 -5.25 -1.41
CA ILE A 161 24.51 -5.36 -0.62
C ILE A 161 23.40 -4.61 -1.34
N ALA A 162 22.34 -5.32 -1.76
CA ALA A 162 21.11 -4.69 -2.26
C ALA A 162 20.26 -4.21 -1.09
N VAL A 163 19.72 -3.00 -1.20
CA VAL A 163 18.82 -2.37 -0.23
C VAL A 163 17.63 -1.74 -0.95
N PRO A 164 16.45 -1.57 -0.31
CA PRO A 164 15.32 -0.83 -0.87
C PRO A 164 15.71 0.59 -1.28
N ASN A 165 15.08 1.12 -2.35
CA ASN A 165 15.31 2.49 -2.82
C ASN A 165 14.26 3.50 -2.36
N ASP A 166 13.13 3.07 -1.76
CA ASP A 166 12.21 4.03 -1.17
C ASP A 166 12.79 4.62 0.12
N PRO A 167 12.60 5.93 0.36
CA PRO A 167 13.36 6.64 1.40
C PRO A 167 13.25 6.05 2.80
N SER A 168 12.08 5.55 3.17
CA SER A 168 11.85 5.03 4.52
C SER A 168 12.42 3.62 4.72
N ASN A 169 12.29 2.73 3.73
CA ASN A 169 12.87 1.39 3.81
C ASN A 169 14.38 1.40 3.52
N LEU A 170 14.89 2.35 2.72
CA LEU A 170 16.33 2.59 2.59
C LEU A 170 16.94 2.92 3.95
N ALA A 171 16.40 3.93 4.65
CA ALA A 171 16.89 4.30 5.98
C ALA A 171 16.80 3.13 6.97
N ARG A 172 15.67 2.40 6.98
CA ARG A 172 15.48 1.20 7.81
C ARG A 172 16.53 0.14 7.54
N ALA A 173 16.84 -0.13 6.26
CA ALA A 173 17.88 -1.07 5.86
C ALA A 173 19.27 -0.61 6.30
N LEU A 174 19.61 0.67 6.13
CA LEU A 174 20.90 1.22 6.57
C LEU A 174 21.05 1.16 8.10
N ILE A 175 20.01 1.49 8.85
CA ILE A 175 19.99 1.36 10.33
C ILE A 175 20.21 -0.12 10.72
N LEU A 176 19.58 -1.06 10.02
CA LEU A 176 19.76 -2.48 10.28
C LEU A 176 21.18 -2.94 9.96
N LEU A 177 21.81 -2.45 8.87
CA LEU A 177 23.22 -2.72 8.54
C LEU A 177 24.18 -2.15 9.60
N GLU A 178 23.88 -0.97 10.15
CA GLU A 178 24.65 -0.41 11.28
C GLU A 178 24.54 -1.27 12.52
N LYS A 179 23.35 -1.75 12.89
CA LYS A 179 23.16 -2.69 14.01
C LYS A 179 23.96 -3.98 13.85
N GLN A 180 24.22 -4.39 12.60
CA GLN A 180 25.11 -5.53 12.30
C GLN A 180 26.60 -5.17 12.30
N GLY A 181 26.97 -3.90 12.57
CA GLY A 181 28.35 -3.43 12.56
C GLY A 181 28.99 -3.37 11.18
N LEU A 182 28.19 -3.35 10.12
CA LEU A 182 28.67 -3.34 8.74
C LEU A 182 29.02 -1.94 8.22
N ILE A 183 28.27 -0.94 8.70
CA ILE A 183 28.46 0.48 8.38
C ILE A 183 28.22 1.31 9.64
N LYS A 184 28.50 2.61 9.56
CA LYS A 184 28.08 3.58 10.58
C LYS A 184 27.41 4.76 9.91
N LEU A 185 26.26 5.17 10.42
CA LEU A 185 25.51 6.33 9.99
C LEU A 185 25.89 7.57 10.78
N LYS A 186 25.75 8.74 10.20
CA LYS A 186 25.89 10.02 10.87
C LYS A 186 24.88 10.18 12.02
N ASP A 187 23.66 9.70 11.79
CA ASP A 187 22.54 9.70 12.75
C ASP A 187 21.65 8.48 12.46
N ASN A 188 21.70 7.47 13.33
CA ASN A 188 20.90 6.24 13.18
C ASN A 188 19.48 6.36 13.77
N THR A 189 19.10 7.53 14.25
CA THR A 189 17.72 7.85 14.64
C THR A 189 16.93 8.52 13.52
N ASN A 190 17.60 8.96 12.44
CA ASN A 190 16.98 9.55 11.29
C ASN A 190 16.34 8.45 10.41
N LEU A 191 15.00 8.37 10.39
CA LEU A 191 14.22 7.40 9.62
C LEU A 191 14.20 7.68 8.11
N PHE A 192 14.98 8.66 7.63
CA PHE A 192 15.13 9.03 6.22
C PHE A 192 16.60 9.18 5.83
N SER A 193 17.51 8.52 6.55
CA SER A 193 18.93 8.47 6.19
C SER A 193 19.12 7.87 4.80
N THR A 194 20.10 8.37 4.07
CA THR A 194 20.48 7.94 2.72
C THR A 194 21.85 7.29 2.71
N SER A 195 22.26 6.70 1.61
CA SER A 195 23.61 6.14 1.46
C SER A 195 24.72 7.19 1.63
N MET A 196 24.41 8.49 1.46
CA MET A 196 25.37 9.60 1.71
C MET A 196 25.59 9.89 3.20
N ASP A 197 24.73 9.37 4.07
CA ASP A 197 24.86 9.52 5.52
C ASP A 197 25.75 8.44 6.15
N ILE A 198 26.32 7.54 5.35
CA ILE A 198 27.28 6.53 5.81
C ILE A 198 28.62 7.23 6.06
N VAL A 199 29.06 7.28 7.33
CA VAL A 199 30.33 7.90 7.74
C VAL A 199 31.48 6.89 7.91
N GLU A 200 31.16 5.62 8.16
CA GLU A 200 32.14 4.52 8.17
C GLU A 200 31.63 3.33 7.36
N ASN A 201 32.52 2.75 6.57
CA ASN A 201 32.28 1.55 5.77
C ASN A 201 33.55 0.72 5.70
N PRO A 202 33.92 0.03 6.81
CA PRO A 202 35.24 -0.59 6.97
C PRO A 202 35.52 -1.70 5.96
N LYS A 203 34.47 -2.38 5.48
CA LYS A 203 34.60 -3.41 4.44
C LYS A 203 34.41 -2.87 3.01
N LYS A 204 34.32 -1.55 2.83
CA LYS A 204 34.07 -0.91 1.54
C LYS A 204 32.90 -1.55 0.77
N LEU A 205 31.83 -1.89 1.48
CA LEU A 205 30.65 -2.52 0.92
C LEU A 205 30.04 -1.63 -0.16
N ASN A 206 29.65 -2.24 -1.28
CA ASN A 206 28.92 -1.57 -2.33
C ASN A 206 27.42 -1.61 -2.03
N ILE A 207 26.86 -0.52 -1.53
CA ILE A 207 25.42 -0.40 -1.25
C ILE A 207 24.70 -0.10 -2.55
N LYS A 208 23.89 -1.06 -3.03
CA LYS A 208 23.14 -0.99 -4.28
C LYS A 208 21.65 -0.79 -3.96
N GLU A 209 21.16 0.41 -4.20
CA GLU A 209 19.73 0.70 -4.07
C GLU A 209 18.96 0.07 -5.23
N VAL A 210 17.91 -0.69 -4.93
CA VAL A 210 17.07 -1.38 -5.91
C VAL A 210 15.60 -1.13 -5.57
N ASP A 211 14.73 -1.22 -6.55
CA ASP A 211 13.30 -1.17 -6.28
C ASP A 211 12.92 -2.22 -5.23
N THR A 212 12.17 -1.80 -4.22
CA THR A 212 11.82 -2.61 -3.05
C THR A 212 11.12 -3.91 -3.46
N SER A 213 10.29 -3.87 -4.50
CA SER A 213 9.54 -5.03 -5.01
C SER A 213 10.42 -6.10 -5.68
N VAL A 214 11.64 -5.74 -6.09
CA VAL A 214 12.57 -6.68 -6.72
C VAL A 214 13.76 -7.05 -5.85
N ALA A 215 13.87 -6.49 -4.64
CA ALA A 215 15.01 -6.71 -3.74
C ALA A 215 15.27 -8.21 -3.48
N ALA A 216 14.23 -9.02 -3.29
CA ALA A 216 14.38 -10.47 -3.10
C ALA A 216 14.94 -11.19 -4.33
N ARG A 217 14.66 -10.69 -5.54
CA ARG A 217 15.17 -11.27 -6.79
C ARG A 217 16.64 -10.90 -7.05
N ALA A 218 17.11 -9.81 -6.44
CA ALA A 218 18.51 -9.40 -6.55
C ALA A 218 19.48 -10.39 -5.87
N LEU A 219 18.98 -11.34 -5.06
CA LEU A 219 19.79 -12.33 -4.34
C LEU A 219 20.68 -13.21 -5.24
N ASP A 220 20.37 -13.33 -6.52
CA ASP A 220 21.21 -14.08 -7.46
C ASP A 220 22.45 -13.28 -7.88
N ASP A 221 22.38 -11.96 -7.87
CA ASP A 221 23.39 -11.05 -8.41
C ASP A 221 24.26 -10.39 -7.34
N VAL A 222 23.82 -10.39 -6.08
CA VAL A 222 24.50 -9.69 -4.97
C VAL A 222 25.04 -10.67 -3.92
N ASP A 223 25.79 -10.15 -2.95
CA ASP A 223 26.32 -10.97 -1.85
C ASP A 223 25.33 -11.05 -0.69
N LEU A 224 24.51 -10.01 -0.52
CA LEU A 224 23.44 -9.94 0.47
C LEU A 224 22.35 -8.98 -0.03
N ALA A 225 21.09 -9.25 0.29
CA ALA A 225 20.00 -8.30 0.07
C ALA A 225 19.23 -8.09 1.37
N VAL A 226 18.94 -6.84 1.70
CA VAL A 226 18.02 -6.47 2.78
C VAL A 226 16.63 -6.34 2.18
N VAL A 227 15.70 -7.18 2.66
CA VAL A 227 14.40 -7.38 2.00
C VAL A 227 13.27 -7.24 3.01
N ASN A 228 12.23 -6.50 2.63
CA ASN A 228 10.99 -6.42 3.39
C ASN A 228 10.31 -7.80 3.44
N ASN A 229 9.73 -8.13 4.60
CA ASN A 229 9.09 -9.40 4.85
C ASN A 229 8.02 -9.76 3.81
N THR A 230 7.23 -8.79 3.35
CA THR A 230 6.27 -8.89 2.25
C THR A 230 6.88 -9.57 1.01
N TYR A 231 7.98 -9.03 0.51
CA TYR A 231 8.62 -9.51 -0.72
C TYR A 231 9.45 -10.77 -0.50
N ALA A 232 10.01 -10.94 0.69
CA ALA A 232 10.64 -12.21 1.09
C ALA A 232 9.62 -13.35 1.06
N GLY A 233 8.44 -13.15 1.66
CA GLY A 233 7.36 -14.13 1.68
C GLY A 233 6.81 -14.48 0.30
N GLN A 234 6.78 -13.54 -0.64
CA GLN A 234 6.35 -13.80 -2.03
C GLN A 234 7.28 -14.76 -2.79
N VAL A 235 8.54 -14.85 -2.39
CA VAL A 235 9.52 -15.81 -2.97
C VAL A 235 9.78 -17.01 -2.04
N GLY A 236 8.97 -17.18 -0.99
CA GLY A 236 9.04 -18.33 -0.07
C GLY A 236 10.13 -18.23 1.00
N LEU A 237 10.76 -17.05 1.17
CA LEU A 237 11.69 -16.80 2.25
C LEU A 237 10.96 -16.39 3.54
N THR A 238 11.52 -16.79 4.66
CA THR A 238 11.02 -16.47 6.01
C THR A 238 12.11 -15.79 6.84
N ALA A 239 11.77 -15.24 8.00
CA ALA A 239 12.75 -14.67 8.91
C ALA A 239 13.88 -15.65 9.30
N LYS A 240 13.58 -16.96 9.37
CA LYS A 240 14.58 -18.02 9.69
C LYS A 240 15.63 -18.23 8.60
N ASP A 241 15.34 -17.83 7.37
CA ASP A 241 16.27 -17.92 6.25
C ASP A 241 17.24 -16.72 6.21
N GLY A 242 17.00 -15.72 7.05
CA GLY A 242 17.81 -14.52 7.15
C GLY A 242 19.18 -14.77 7.77
N VAL A 243 20.21 -14.13 7.23
CA VAL A 243 21.55 -14.04 7.84
C VAL A 243 21.46 -13.21 9.14
N PHE A 244 20.59 -12.22 9.15
CA PHE A 244 20.17 -11.43 10.30
C PHE A 244 18.74 -10.92 10.10
N VAL A 245 18.07 -10.60 11.21
CA VAL A 245 16.69 -10.14 11.24
C VAL A 245 16.60 -8.91 12.15
N GLU A 246 15.74 -7.98 11.80
CA GLU A 246 15.42 -6.82 12.64
C GLU A 246 14.81 -7.27 13.97
N GLU A 247 15.11 -6.52 15.04
CA GLU A 247 14.59 -6.78 16.38
C GLU A 247 13.09 -6.50 16.47
N LYS A 248 12.42 -7.15 17.43
CA LYS A 248 10.96 -7.11 17.61
C LYS A 248 10.44 -5.75 18.13
N ASP A 249 11.27 -4.94 18.73
CA ASP A 249 10.96 -3.59 19.24
C ASP A 249 11.07 -2.49 18.19
N SER A 250 10.89 -2.87 16.93
CA SER A 250 10.97 -2.00 15.76
C SER A 250 9.87 -0.92 15.76
N PRO A 251 10.20 0.35 15.43
CA PRO A 251 9.20 1.42 15.29
C PRO A 251 8.34 1.30 14.02
N TYR A 252 8.58 0.29 13.19
CA TYR A 252 7.95 0.11 11.88
C TYR A 252 6.70 -0.79 11.95
N VAL A 253 5.82 -0.51 12.93
CA VAL A 253 4.48 -1.14 12.98
C VAL A 253 3.72 -0.76 11.71
N ASN A 254 3.17 -1.76 11.02
CA ASN A 254 2.25 -1.53 9.93
C ASN A 254 0.89 -1.02 10.43
N ILE A 255 0.22 -0.27 9.59
CA ILE A 255 -0.96 0.51 9.91
C ILE A 255 -2.08 0.28 8.90
N ILE A 256 -3.30 0.48 9.33
CA ILE A 256 -4.47 0.64 8.46
C ILE A 256 -4.65 2.13 8.23
N VAL A 257 -4.75 2.50 6.96
CA VAL A 257 -4.90 3.89 6.52
C VAL A 257 -6.23 4.04 5.79
N ALA A 258 -6.96 5.10 6.13
CA ALA A 258 -8.21 5.50 5.48
C ALA A 258 -8.16 6.99 5.11
N ARG A 259 -9.24 7.53 4.56
CA ARG A 259 -9.37 8.98 4.35
C ARG A 259 -9.95 9.67 5.58
N THR A 260 -9.69 10.96 5.69
CA THR A 260 -10.25 11.81 6.76
C THR A 260 -11.78 11.88 6.73
N ASP A 261 -12.41 11.73 5.56
CA ASP A 261 -13.86 11.77 5.38
C ASP A 261 -14.58 10.46 5.71
N ASN A 262 -13.88 9.31 5.69
CA ASN A 262 -14.49 8.01 5.97
C ASN A 262 -13.93 7.30 7.21
N LYS A 263 -12.90 7.86 7.87
CA LYS A 263 -12.20 7.24 9.00
C LYS A 263 -13.13 6.80 10.16
N ASP A 264 -14.21 7.53 10.37
CA ASP A 264 -15.19 7.27 11.44
C ASP A 264 -16.40 6.44 10.96
N SER A 265 -16.41 6.00 9.69
CA SER A 265 -17.47 5.15 9.17
C SER A 265 -17.49 3.80 9.90
N LYS A 266 -18.69 3.25 10.05
CA LYS A 266 -18.86 1.93 10.69
C LYS A 266 -18.02 0.85 9.99
N ALA A 267 -17.99 0.86 8.66
CA ALA A 267 -17.25 -0.12 7.86
C ALA A 267 -15.74 -0.07 8.15
N VAL A 268 -15.13 1.12 8.19
CA VAL A 268 -13.70 1.27 8.50
C VAL A 268 -13.41 0.82 9.94
N GLN A 269 -14.24 1.24 10.91
CA GLN A 269 -14.02 0.88 12.31
C GLN A 269 -14.23 -0.62 12.58
N ASP A 270 -15.19 -1.25 11.93
CA ASP A 270 -15.40 -2.69 12.06
C ASP A 270 -14.32 -3.51 11.35
N PHE A 271 -13.78 -3.01 10.23
CA PHE A 271 -12.62 -3.61 9.58
C PHE A 271 -11.38 -3.58 10.49
N VAL A 272 -11.10 -2.45 11.15
CA VAL A 272 -10.01 -2.35 12.14
C VAL A 272 -10.16 -3.38 13.25
N LYS A 273 -11.36 -3.47 13.87
CA LYS A 273 -11.64 -4.47 14.93
C LYS A 273 -11.48 -5.90 14.43
N ALA A 274 -11.92 -6.19 13.21
CA ALA A 274 -11.79 -7.51 12.61
C ALA A 274 -10.32 -7.87 12.36
N TYR A 275 -9.54 -6.90 11.85
CA TYR A 275 -8.11 -7.10 11.61
C TYR A 275 -7.32 -7.32 12.91
N GLN A 276 -7.73 -6.67 14.00
CA GLN A 276 -7.11 -6.77 15.34
C GLN A 276 -7.67 -7.92 16.18
N SER A 277 -8.15 -8.99 15.57
CA SER A 277 -8.70 -10.16 16.27
C SER A 277 -7.67 -11.26 16.50
N ASP A 278 -7.92 -12.11 17.50
CA ASP A 278 -7.06 -13.26 17.81
C ASP A 278 -6.95 -14.24 16.65
N GLU A 279 -8.00 -14.40 15.85
CA GLU A 279 -8.02 -15.24 14.66
C GLU A 279 -7.01 -14.75 13.62
N VAL A 280 -6.90 -13.42 13.44
CA VAL A 280 -5.94 -12.79 12.53
C VAL A 280 -4.51 -12.91 13.07
N VAL A 281 -4.31 -12.76 14.38
CA VAL A 281 -3.00 -13.02 15.04
C VAL A 281 -2.55 -14.45 14.81
N ALA A 282 -3.44 -15.41 14.97
CA ALA A 282 -3.11 -16.82 14.74
C ALA A 282 -2.70 -17.11 13.30
N GLU A 283 -3.41 -16.51 12.31
CA GLU A 283 -3.05 -16.68 10.91
C GLU A 283 -1.73 -15.97 10.57
N ALA A 284 -1.48 -14.76 11.11
CA ALA A 284 -0.22 -14.06 10.91
C ALA A 284 0.97 -14.91 11.39
N LYS A 285 0.89 -15.49 12.59
CA LYS A 285 1.91 -16.40 13.12
C LYS A 285 2.08 -17.66 12.27
N LYS A 286 1.03 -18.18 11.69
CA LYS A 286 1.08 -19.33 10.78
C LYS A 286 1.77 -18.97 9.46
N GLN A 287 1.48 -17.81 8.86
CA GLN A 287 2.04 -17.38 7.57
C GLN A 287 3.51 -16.95 7.69
N PHE A 288 3.86 -16.24 8.75
CA PHE A 288 5.20 -15.64 8.94
C PHE A 288 6.05 -16.37 9.97
N GLN A 289 5.55 -17.46 10.54
CA GLN A 289 6.11 -18.16 11.69
C GLN A 289 6.05 -17.30 12.99
N GLU A 290 6.15 -17.95 14.14
CA GLU A 290 6.00 -17.33 15.47
C GLU A 290 6.93 -16.10 15.68
N ASP A 291 8.17 -16.17 15.15
CA ASP A 291 9.18 -15.14 15.28
C ASP A 291 9.20 -14.14 14.10
N GLY A 292 8.46 -14.39 13.03
CA GLY A 292 8.46 -13.58 11.82
C GLY A 292 7.44 -12.46 11.82
N VAL A 293 6.67 -12.29 12.91
CA VAL A 293 5.65 -11.25 13.04
C VAL A 293 5.43 -10.90 14.50
N VAL A 294 5.16 -9.61 14.78
CA VAL A 294 4.85 -9.10 16.12
C VAL A 294 3.54 -8.32 16.07
N GLN A 295 2.65 -8.56 17.02
CA GLN A 295 1.41 -7.81 17.17
C GLN A 295 1.72 -6.35 17.54
N GLY A 296 1.05 -5.39 16.87
CA GLY A 296 1.34 -3.96 16.97
C GLY A 296 0.30 -3.14 17.74
N TRP A 297 -0.69 -3.80 18.42
CA TRP A 297 -1.74 -3.13 19.21
C TRP A 297 -1.89 -3.77 20.58
#